data_97b2864b789de29d9a8b488a905e06b6
#
_entry.id   97b2864b789de29d9a8b488a905e06b6
#
_cell.length_a   1.000
_cell.length_b   1.000
_cell.length_c   1.000
_cell.angle_alpha   90.00
_cell.angle_beta   90.00
_cell.angle_gamma   90.00
#
_symmetry.space_group_name_H-M   'P 1'
#
loop_
_entity.id
_entity.type
_entity.pdbx_description
1 polymer ?
#
loop_
_entity_poly.entity_id
_entity_poly.type
_entity_poly.pdbx_seq_one_letter_code
_entity_poly.pdbx_strand_id
1 'polypeptide(L)'
;VQFKNTRKGYYLNDQKLELHRGDFVAVEGNPGHDIGEVTLTGYLVHKQMKKINFHFDDKDAIKKVFRIATMSDIEKCLEAKEKEQETMLRSRQIAESLGLEMKIGDVEYQGDGQKAIFYYIADGRVDFRQLIKDLASAFHIRIEMKQIGARQEAGRIGGIGPCGRELCCAKWLTKFCTVGTLAARYQDLSLNPQKLAGQCAKLKCCLNFEVDCYMEAAKGMPDRDIILQTRDCD
;
A
#
# COMPACT_ATOMS: atom_id res chain seq x y z
N VAL A 1 0.94 -3.52 -13.56
CA VAL A 1 -0.36 -4.09 -13.15
C VAL A 1 -0.62 -3.77 -11.69
N GLN A 2 -1.85 -3.40 -11.37
CA GLN A 2 -2.30 -3.12 -10.01
C GLN A 2 -3.31 -4.19 -9.56
N PHE A 3 -3.21 -4.55 -8.29
CA PHE A 3 -4.07 -5.52 -7.60
C PHE A 3 -4.85 -4.84 -6.48
N LYS A 4 -5.21 -5.57 -5.44
CA LYS A 4 -5.92 -5.02 -4.29
C LYS A 4 -5.16 -3.84 -3.66
N ASN A 5 -5.86 -2.77 -3.37
CA ASN A 5 -5.35 -1.54 -2.75
C ASN A 5 -4.18 -0.95 -3.55
N THR A 6 -3.01 -0.85 -2.94
CA THR A 6 -1.82 -0.24 -3.54
C THR A 6 -0.77 -1.26 -4.02
N ARG A 7 -1.09 -2.58 -3.99
CA ARG A 7 -0.17 -3.61 -4.49
C ARG A 7 -0.02 -3.49 -6.00
N LYS A 8 1.21 -3.36 -6.45
CA LYS A 8 1.58 -3.24 -7.87
C LYS A 8 2.71 -4.18 -8.20
N GLY A 9 2.71 -4.67 -9.44
CA GLY A 9 3.80 -5.47 -9.98
C GLY A 9 4.16 -5.05 -11.39
N TYR A 10 5.40 -5.33 -11.77
CA TYR A 10 5.91 -5.14 -13.13
C TYR A 10 5.99 -6.50 -13.81
N TYR A 11 5.47 -6.58 -15.01
CA TYR A 11 5.34 -7.83 -15.78
C TYR A 11 5.83 -7.61 -17.20
N LEU A 12 6.44 -8.64 -17.77
CA LEU A 12 6.90 -8.64 -19.14
C LEU A 12 5.73 -9.06 -20.07
N ASN A 13 5.47 -8.24 -21.07
CA ASN A 13 4.55 -8.58 -22.16
C ASN A 13 5.34 -9.18 -23.33
N ASP A 14 5.77 -10.44 -23.20
CA ASP A 14 6.55 -11.15 -24.21
C ASP A 14 5.72 -11.56 -25.43
N GLN A 15 4.41 -11.74 -25.24
CA GLN A 15 3.47 -12.06 -26.31
C GLN A 15 3.05 -10.83 -27.14
N LYS A 16 3.54 -9.63 -26.80
CA LYS A 16 3.20 -8.36 -27.46
C LYS A 16 1.70 -8.12 -27.55
N LEU A 17 0.97 -8.48 -26.50
CA LEU A 17 -0.47 -8.21 -26.40
C LEU A 17 -0.71 -6.70 -26.50
N GLU A 18 -1.76 -6.31 -27.20
CA GLU A 18 -2.22 -4.92 -27.21
C GLU A 18 -2.95 -4.64 -25.91
N LEU A 19 -2.28 -3.92 -25.00
CA LEU A 19 -2.76 -3.66 -23.65
C LEU A 19 -2.99 -2.16 -23.43
N HIS A 20 -4.17 -1.83 -22.96
CA HIS A 20 -4.55 -0.47 -22.61
C HIS A 20 -4.69 -0.32 -21.09
N ARG A 21 -4.62 0.91 -20.63
CA ARG A 21 -4.90 1.22 -19.23
C ARG A 21 -6.36 0.89 -18.91
N GLY A 22 -6.58 0.14 -17.84
CA GLY A 22 -7.89 -0.35 -17.42
C GLY A 22 -8.19 -1.78 -17.81
N ASP A 23 -7.38 -2.39 -18.71
CA ASP A 23 -7.55 -3.79 -19.07
C ASP A 23 -7.24 -4.70 -17.89
N PHE A 24 -8.06 -5.73 -17.69
CA PHE A 24 -7.78 -6.80 -16.75
C PHE A 24 -6.96 -7.88 -17.43
N VAL A 25 -5.87 -8.27 -16.78
CA VAL A 25 -4.92 -9.25 -17.32
C VAL A 25 -4.64 -10.37 -16.31
N ALA A 26 -4.47 -11.57 -16.86
CA ALA A 26 -3.94 -12.71 -16.13
C ALA A 26 -2.42 -12.65 -16.18
N VAL A 27 -1.79 -12.59 -15.03
CA VAL A 27 -0.34 -12.50 -14.87
C VAL A 27 0.20 -13.68 -14.11
N GLU A 28 1.46 -13.97 -14.28
CA GLU A 28 2.16 -15.06 -13.60
C GLU A 28 2.13 -14.86 -12.09
N GLY A 29 1.55 -15.85 -11.39
CA GLY A 29 1.56 -16.01 -9.94
C GLY A 29 2.71 -16.91 -9.47
N ASN A 30 2.73 -17.25 -8.19
CA ASN A 30 3.60 -18.29 -7.64
C ASN A 30 2.87 -18.99 -6.47
N PRO A 31 2.20 -20.14 -6.71
CA PRO A 31 1.91 -20.79 -8.01
C PRO A 31 0.78 -20.09 -8.78
N GLY A 32 0.49 -20.58 -9.99
CA GLY A 32 -0.69 -20.23 -10.77
C GLY A 32 -0.66 -18.83 -11.39
N HIS A 33 -1.79 -18.16 -11.42
CA HIS A 33 -1.92 -16.84 -12.02
C HIS A 33 -2.73 -15.88 -11.13
N ASP A 34 -2.44 -14.60 -11.25
CA ASP A 34 -3.16 -13.55 -10.57
C ASP A 34 -3.88 -12.65 -11.58
N ILE A 35 -4.94 -12.00 -11.16
CA ILE A 35 -5.72 -11.09 -11.99
C ILE A 35 -5.53 -9.67 -11.48
N GLY A 36 -5.14 -8.76 -12.36
CA GLY A 36 -4.95 -7.36 -12.03
C GLY A 36 -5.25 -6.42 -13.19
N GLU A 37 -5.38 -5.15 -12.86
CA GLU A 37 -5.68 -4.07 -13.79
C GLU A 37 -4.38 -3.44 -14.33
N VAL A 38 -4.29 -3.24 -15.63
CA VAL A 38 -3.17 -2.54 -16.28
C VAL A 38 -3.25 -1.05 -15.96
N THR A 39 -2.26 -0.50 -15.29
CA THR A 39 -2.19 0.92 -14.94
C THR A 39 -1.25 1.73 -15.82
N LEU A 40 -0.16 1.11 -16.28
CA LEU A 40 0.84 1.73 -17.16
C LEU A 40 1.36 0.71 -18.16
N THR A 41 1.69 1.18 -19.37
CA THR A 41 2.31 0.38 -20.44
C THR A 41 3.49 1.12 -21.06
N GLY A 42 4.37 0.37 -21.75
CA GLY A 42 5.44 0.91 -22.58
C GLY A 42 6.43 1.81 -21.85
N TYR A 43 6.77 2.95 -22.44
CA TYR A 43 7.80 3.87 -21.96
C TYR A 43 7.52 4.44 -20.55
N LEU A 44 6.25 4.62 -20.18
CA LEU A 44 5.88 5.14 -18.86
C LEU A 44 6.26 4.17 -17.73
N VAL A 45 6.24 2.86 -18.00
CA VAL A 45 6.69 1.84 -17.04
C VAL A 45 8.17 2.03 -16.72
N HIS A 46 9.01 2.23 -17.73
CA HIS A 46 10.44 2.47 -17.53
C HIS A 46 10.73 3.75 -16.73
N LYS A 47 9.97 4.83 -17.01
CA LYS A 47 10.08 6.07 -16.21
C LYS A 47 9.70 5.83 -14.74
N GLN A 48 8.61 5.09 -14.51
CA GLN A 48 8.16 4.78 -13.16
C GLN A 48 9.16 3.90 -12.41
N MET A 49 9.72 2.88 -13.07
CA MET A 49 10.76 2.02 -12.49
C MET A 49 11.99 2.82 -12.08
N LYS A 50 12.48 3.73 -12.94
CA LYS A 50 13.59 4.65 -12.61
C LYS A 50 13.28 5.53 -11.41
N LYS A 51 12.07 6.10 -11.33
CA LYS A 51 11.64 6.98 -10.22
C LYS A 51 11.67 6.28 -8.86
N ILE A 52 11.38 4.99 -8.82
CA ILE A 52 11.35 4.22 -7.56
C ILE A 52 12.62 3.39 -7.35
N ASN A 53 13.63 3.53 -8.22
CA ASN A 53 14.85 2.71 -8.24
C ASN A 53 14.54 1.20 -8.22
N PHE A 54 13.55 0.79 -9.01
CA PHE A 54 13.20 -0.61 -9.15
C PHE A 54 14.14 -1.28 -10.15
N HIS A 55 14.79 -2.35 -9.70
CA HIS A 55 15.60 -3.23 -10.53
C HIS A 55 15.03 -4.64 -10.44
N PHE A 56 15.12 -5.37 -11.53
CA PHE A 56 14.90 -6.82 -11.47
C PHE A 56 16.18 -7.45 -10.94
N ASP A 57 16.07 -8.18 -9.84
CA ASP A 57 17.22 -8.85 -9.20
C ASP A 57 17.78 -9.98 -10.08
N ASP A 58 16.94 -10.56 -10.92
CA ASP A 58 17.29 -11.62 -11.86
C ASP A 58 16.45 -11.53 -13.12
N LYS A 59 17.07 -11.64 -14.33
CA LYS A 59 16.34 -11.57 -15.59
C LYS A 59 15.37 -12.73 -15.78
N ASP A 60 15.68 -13.88 -15.20
CA ASP A 60 14.86 -15.09 -15.24
C ASP A 60 13.67 -15.05 -14.25
N ALA A 61 13.69 -14.11 -13.32
CA ALA A 61 12.63 -13.91 -12.33
C ALA A 61 11.55 -12.91 -12.76
N ILE A 62 11.63 -12.33 -13.95
CA ILE A 62 10.63 -11.37 -14.44
C ILE A 62 9.35 -12.11 -14.80
N LYS A 63 8.33 -11.90 -13.98
CA LYS A 63 7.00 -12.46 -14.23
C LYS A 63 6.38 -11.91 -15.50
N LYS A 64 5.54 -12.71 -16.14
CA LYS A 64 4.95 -12.42 -17.44
C LYS A 64 3.46 -12.14 -17.35
N VAL A 65 2.97 -11.40 -18.35
CA VAL A 65 1.55 -11.34 -18.65
C VAL A 65 1.21 -12.53 -19.53
N PHE A 66 0.24 -13.35 -19.12
CA PHE A 66 -0.17 -14.53 -19.89
C PHE A 66 -1.18 -14.16 -20.99
N ARG A 67 -2.21 -13.40 -20.63
CA ARG A 67 -3.30 -13.03 -21.54
C ARG A 67 -4.18 -11.93 -20.94
N ILE A 68 -5.05 -11.38 -21.75
CA ILE A 68 -6.17 -10.57 -21.26
C ILE A 68 -7.11 -11.49 -20.47
N ALA A 69 -7.63 -11.02 -19.35
CA ALA A 69 -8.51 -11.80 -18.49
C ALA A 69 -9.84 -12.10 -19.19
N THR A 70 -10.29 -13.34 -19.08
CA THR A 70 -11.61 -13.74 -19.56
C THR A 70 -12.69 -13.43 -18.50
N MET A 71 -13.97 -13.47 -18.87
CA MET A 71 -15.07 -13.32 -17.91
C MET A 71 -14.99 -14.33 -16.78
N SER A 72 -14.66 -15.59 -17.10
CA SER A 72 -14.48 -16.64 -16.08
C SER A 72 -13.33 -16.35 -15.10
N ASP A 73 -12.25 -15.68 -15.54
CA ASP A 73 -11.17 -15.26 -14.63
C ASP A 73 -11.63 -14.16 -13.69
N ILE A 74 -12.41 -13.22 -14.22
CA ILE A 74 -12.96 -12.10 -13.44
C ILE A 74 -13.96 -12.63 -12.40
N GLU A 75 -14.85 -13.54 -12.78
CA GLU A 75 -15.82 -14.18 -11.88
C GLU A 75 -15.11 -14.90 -10.73
N LYS A 76 -14.13 -15.73 -11.01
CA LYS A 76 -13.32 -16.42 -9.98
C LYS A 76 -12.59 -15.43 -9.06
N CYS A 77 -12.05 -14.36 -9.63
CA CYS A 77 -11.39 -13.31 -8.85
C CYS A 77 -12.38 -12.60 -7.91
N LEU A 78 -13.61 -12.35 -8.34
CA LEU A 78 -14.66 -11.77 -7.51
C LEU A 78 -15.08 -12.71 -6.39
N GLU A 79 -15.33 -13.97 -6.69
CA GLU A 79 -15.64 -15.01 -5.68
C GLU A 79 -14.52 -15.14 -4.63
N ALA A 80 -13.26 -15.07 -5.07
CA ALA A 80 -12.10 -15.07 -4.16
C ALA A 80 -12.09 -13.83 -3.24
N LYS A 81 -12.41 -12.66 -3.77
CA LYS A 81 -12.50 -11.41 -3.01
C LYS A 81 -13.62 -11.40 -1.99
N GLU A 82 -14.78 -11.99 -2.31
CA GLU A 82 -15.90 -12.10 -1.37
C GLU A 82 -15.54 -12.89 -0.10
N LYS A 83 -14.66 -13.89 -0.23
CA LYS A 83 -14.19 -14.71 0.89
C LYS A 83 -13.17 -13.99 1.80
N GLU A 84 -12.57 -12.90 1.35
CA GLU A 84 -11.45 -12.24 2.06
C GLU A 84 -11.81 -11.79 3.48
N GLN A 85 -13.00 -11.19 3.66
CA GLN A 85 -13.41 -10.67 4.96
C GLN A 85 -13.70 -11.79 5.97
N GLU A 86 -14.39 -12.83 5.57
CA GLU A 86 -14.66 -13.99 6.42
C GLU A 86 -13.36 -14.70 6.79
N THR A 87 -12.48 -14.91 5.81
CA THR A 87 -11.17 -15.50 6.00
C THR A 87 -10.33 -14.68 6.99
N MET A 88 -10.36 -13.35 6.87
CA MET A 88 -9.64 -12.46 7.78
C MET A 88 -10.15 -12.60 9.22
N LEU A 89 -11.46 -12.58 9.43
CA LEU A 89 -12.07 -12.70 10.76
C LEU A 89 -11.73 -14.05 11.41
N ARG A 90 -11.90 -15.14 10.67
CA ARG A 90 -11.57 -16.47 11.15
C ARG A 90 -10.07 -16.64 11.44
N SER A 91 -9.22 -16.05 10.62
CA SER A 91 -7.76 -16.07 10.84
C SER A 91 -7.36 -15.35 12.13
N ARG A 92 -8.02 -14.25 12.48
CA ARG A 92 -7.82 -13.56 13.76
C ARG A 92 -8.14 -14.45 14.94
N GLN A 93 -9.27 -15.15 14.89
CA GLN A 93 -9.68 -16.09 15.95
C GLN A 93 -8.66 -17.22 16.13
N ILE A 94 -8.13 -17.77 15.02
CA ILE A 94 -7.10 -18.80 15.08
C ILE A 94 -5.80 -18.24 15.68
N ALA A 95 -5.36 -17.07 15.26
CA ALA A 95 -4.15 -16.43 15.80
C ALA A 95 -4.30 -16.12 17.30
N GLU A 96 -5.46 -15.66 17.75
CA GLU A 96 -5.79 -15.41 19.14
C GLU A 96 -5.80 -16.69 19.98
N SER A 97 -6.38 -17.79 19.45
CA SER A 97 -6.38 -19.10 20.13
C SER A 97 -4.98 -19.68 20.33
N LEU A 98 -4.03 -19.31 19.47
CA LEU A 98 -2.61 -19.68 19.60
C LEU A 98 -1.81 -18.72 20.49
N GLY A 99 -2.44 -17.70 21.06
CA GLY A 99 -1.78 -16.73 21.93
C GLY A 99 -0.70 -15.88 21.22
N LEU A 100 -0.82 -15.65 19.91
CA LEU A 100 0.17 -14.93 19.14
C LEU A 100 -0.01 -13.40 19.28
N GLU A 101 1.05 -12.70 19.67
CA GLU A 101 1.08 -11.24 19.77
C GLU A 101 1.19 -10.59 18.36
N MET A 102 0.16 -10.77 17.56
CA MET A 102 0.06 -10.22 16.22
C MET A 102 -1.39 -9.91 15.86
N LYS A 103 -1.58 -9.02 14.91
CA LYS A 103 -2.90 -8.70 14.37
C LYS A 103 -2.90 -8.87 12.86
N ILE A 104 -3.79 -9.74 12.35
CA ILE A 104 -4.04 -9.84 10.90
C ILE A 104 -4.89 -8.64 10.50
N GLY A 105 -4.33 -7.76 9.68
CA GLY A 105 -4.96 -6.51 9.23
C GLY A 105 -5.81 -6.68 7.98
N ASP A 106 -5.35 -7.53 7.04
CA ASP A 106 -6.01 -7.73 5.76
C ASP A 106 -5.63 -9.09 5.16
N VAL A 107 -6.49 -9.63 4.30
CA VAL A 107 -6.24 -10.82 3.51
C VAL A 107 -6.48 -10.50 2.03
N GLU A 108 -5.64 -11.01 1.17
CA GLU A 108 -5.72 -10.82 -0.27
C GLU A 108 -5.55 -12.14 -0.97
N TYR A 109 -6.61 -12.62 -1.59
CA TYR A 109 -6.57 -13.83 -2.43
C TYR A 109 -5.93 -13.54 -3.77
N GLN A 110 -5.16 -14.49 -4.28
CA GLN A 110 -4.73 -14.51 -5.67
C GLN A 110 -5.95 -14.72 -6.57
N GLY A 111 -5.95 -14.15 -7.77
CA GLY A 111 -7.12 -14.18 -8.66
C GLY A 111 -7.62 -15.57 -9.04
N ASP A 112 -6.76 -16.61 -8.97
CA ASP A 112 -7.15 -18.02 -9.17
C ASP A 112 -7.65 -18.73 -7.89
N GLY A 113 -7.63 -18.04 -6.76
CA GLY A 113 -8.09 -18.57 -5.46
C GLY A 113 -7.17 -19.61 -4.81
N GLN A 114 -6.02 -19.96 -5.39
CA GLN A 114 -5.13 -21.01 -4.88
C GLN A 114 -4.22 -20.57 -3.75
N LYS A 115 -4.01 -19.26 -3.62
CA LYS A 115 -3.12 -18.65 -2.65
C LYS A 115 -3.75 -17.43 -2.04
N ALA A 116 -3.46 -17.16 -0.76
CA ALA A 116 -3.78 -15.89 -0.12
C ALA A 116 -2.58 -15.30 0.64
N ILE A 117 -2.49 -13.99 0.61
CA ILE A 117 -1.50 -13.20 1.34
C ILE A 117 -2.19 -12.65 2.59
N PHE A 118 -1.67 -13.00 3.75
CA PHE A 118 -2.13 -12.51 5.05
C PHE A 118 -1.22 -11.39 5.51
N TYR A 119 -1.74 -10.18 5.52
CA TYR A 119 -1.00 -9.00 5.99
C TYR A 119 -1.18 -8.85 7.48
N TYR A 120 -0.07 -8.82 8.22
CA TYR A 120 -0.12 -8.73 9.68
C TYR A 120 0.81 -7.64 10.22
N ILE A 121 0.49 -7.18 11.42
CA ILE A 121 1.29 -6.28 12.24
C ILE A 121 1.72 -7.03 13.49
N ALA A 122 2.98 -6.87 13.85
CA ALA A 122 3.54 -7.33 15.10
C ALA A 122 4.68 -6.39 15.50
N ASP A 123 4.83 -6.15 16.80
CA ASP A 123 5.90 -5.31 17.35
C ASP A 123 7.22 -6.08 17.44
N GLY A 124 7.15 -7.40 17.52
CA GLY A 124 8.29 -8.29 17.62
C GLY A 124 8.29 -9.40 16.58
N ARG A 125 9.21 -10.33 16.76
CA ARG A 125 9.32 -11.54 15.94
C ARG A 125 8.31 -12.57 16.41
N VAL A 126 7.41 -13.00 15.54
CA VAL A 126 6.36 -13.98 15.83
C VAL A 126 6.70 -15.31 15.17
N ASP A 127 6.55 -16.41 15.88
CA ASP A 127 6.61 -17.75 15.31
C ASP A 127 5.21 -18.19 14.86
N PHE A 128 4.98 -18.13 13.56
CA PHE A 128 3.71 -18.45 12.95
C PHE A 128 3.68 -19.82 12.26
N ARG A 129 4.63 -20.74 12.57
CA ARG A 129 4.68 -22.07 11.93
C ARG A 129 3.41 -22.87 12.16
N GLN A 130 2.87 -22.85 13.39
CA GLN A 130 1.61 -23.53 13.70
C GLN A 130 0.42 -22.80 13.06
N LEU A 131 0.40 -21.48 13.12
CA LEU A 131 -0.64 -20.66 12.48
C LEU A 131 -0.77 -20.97 10.98
N ILE A 132 0.34 -21.09 10.26
CA ILE A 132 0.32 -21.42 8.82
C ILE A 132 -0.32 -22.77 8.57
N LYS A 133 -0.03 -23.78 9.39
CA LYS A 133 -0.64 -25.12 9.28
C LYS A 133 -2.14 -25.08 9.51
N ASP A 134 -2.56 -24.38 10.55
CA ASP A 134 -3.98 -24.28 10.92
C ASP A 134 -4.77 -23.50 9.87
N LEU A 135 -4.20 -22.38 9.35
CA LEU A 135 -4.80 -21.61 8.26
C LEU A 135 -4.87 -22.43 6.95
N ALA A 136 -3.81 -23.17 6.61
CA ALA A 136 -3.80 -24.03 5.43
C ALA A 136 -4.84 -25.15 5.52
N SER A 137 -5.01 -25.75 6.71
CA SER A 137 -6.03 -26.76 6.97
C SER A 137 -7.46 -26.19 6.95
N ALA A 138 -7.63 -24.95 7.45
CA ALA A 138 -8.94 -24.31 7.52
C ALA A 138 -9.46 -23.81 6.17
N PHE A 139 -8.56 -23.33 5.30
CA PHE A 139 -8.94 -22.68 4.04
C PHE A 139 -8.56 -23.46 2.79
N HIS A 140 -7.75 -24.52 2.91
CA HIS A 140 -7.27 -25.36 1.80
C HIS A 140 -6.57 -24.59 0.68
N ILE A 141 -5.80 -23.53 1.05
CA ILE A 141 -5.05 -22.66 0.15
C ILE A 141 -3.60 -22.54 0.59
N ARG A 142 -2.75 -22.09 -0.30
CA ARG A 142 -1.37 -21.74 0.05
C ARG A 142 -1.34 -20.41 0.80
N ILE A 143 -0.70 -20.43 1.97
CA ILE A 143 -0.59 -19.27 2.87
C ILE A 143 0.72 -18.54 2.64
N GLU A 144 0.66 -17.25 2.43
CA GLU A 144 1.82 -16.34 2.47
C GLU A 144 1.60 -15.31 3.58
N MET A 145 2.54 -15.23 4.53
CA MET A 145 2.50 -14.25 5.62
C MET A 145 3.35 -13.04 5.26
N LYS A 146 2.79 -11.83 5.34
CA LYS A 146 3.50 -10.59 5.02
C LYS A 146 3.34 -9.56 6.12
N GLN A 147 4.44 -9.24 6.78
CA GLN A 147 4.44 -8.18 7.79
C GLN A 147 4.31 -6.80 7.13
N ILE A 148 3.46 -5.97 7.69
CA ILE A 148 3.28 -4.58 7.27
C ILE A 148 3.38 -3.63 8.45
N GLY A 149 3.75 -2.39 8.19
CA GLY A 149 3.75 -1.34 9.20
C GLY A 149 2.39 -0.66 9.35
N ALA A 150 2.15 -0.01 10.49
CA ALA A 150 0.88 0.65 10.80
C ALA A 150 0.39 1.65 9.73
N ARG A 151 1.29 2.35 9.03
CA ARG A 151 0.91 3.24 7.92
C ARG A 151 0.43 2.47 6.69
N GLN A 152 1.04 1.32 6.42
CA GLN A 152 0.59 0.44 5.33
C GLN A 152 -0.75 -0.19 5.65
N GLU A 153 -0.98 -0.58 6.92
CA GLU A 153 -2.30 -1.05 7.36
C GLU A 153 -3.36 0.04 7.17
N ALA A 154 -3.11 1.26 7.65
CA ALA A 154 -4.02 2.38 7.44
C ALA A 154 -4.31 2.64 5.95
N GLY A 155 -3.31 2.48 5.09
CA GLY A 155 -3.47 2.59 3.63
C GLY A 155 -4.32 1.48 3.03
N ARG A 156 -4.30 0.27 3.60
CA ARG A 156 -5.14 -0.86 3.15
C ARG A 156 -6.58 -0.74 3.64
N ILE A 157 -6.78 -0.27 4.85
CA ILE A 157 -8.13 0.02 5.41
C ILE A 157 -8.77 1.19 4.66
N GLY A 158 -7.97 2.21 4.31
CA GLY A 158 -8.47 3.42 3.69
C GLY A 158 -9.11 4.38 4.68
N GLY A 159 -9.92 5.30 4.19
CA GLY A 159 -10.66 6.28 4.97
C GLY A 159 -10.35 7.73 4.59
N ILE A 160 -10.93 8.66 5.34
CA ILE A 160 -10.82 10.10 5.11
C ILE A 160 -9.88 10.71 6.16
N GLY A 161 -8.92 11.49 5.72
CA GLY A 161 -8.01 12.21 6.62
C GLY A 161 -8.66 13.45 7.22
N PRO A 162 -8.03 14.09 8.21
CA PRO A 162 -8.53 15.33 8.82
C PRO A 162 -8.58 16.51 7.83
N CYS A 163 -7.98 16.39 6.67
CA CYS A 163 -8.07 17.34 5.55
C CYS A 163 -9.32 17.15 4.67
N GLY A 164 -10.21 16.20 5.00
CA GLY A 164 -11.42 15.89 4.23
C GLY A 164 -11.18 15.09 2.94
N ARG A 165 -9.93 14.68 2.66
CA ARG A 165 -9.57 13.88 1.48
C ARG A 165 -9.27 12.43 1.88
N GLU A 166 -9.40 11.51 0.94
CA GLU A 166 -8.94 10.14 1.16
C GLU A 166 -7.46 10.09 1.56
N LEU A 167 -7.11 9.10 2.39
CA LEU A 167 -5.74 8.95 2.90
C LEU A 167 -4.73 8.88 1.76
N CYS A 168 -3.68 9.70 1.83
CA CYS A 168 -2.61 9.69 0.83
C CYS A 168 -1.96 8.31 0.67
N CYS A 169 -1.81 7.57 1.77
CA CYS A 169 -1.26 6.20 1.78
C CYS A 169 -2.19 5.17 1.10
N ALA A 170 -3.48 5.44 1.00
CA ALA A 170 -4.43 4.57 0.29
C ALA A 170 -4.47 4.87 -1.23
N LYS A 171 -4.15 6.08 -1.64
CA LYS A 171 -4.31 6.53 -3.03
C LYS A 171 -3.00 6.56 -3.83
N TRP A 172 -2.14 7.49 -3.51
CA TRP A 172 -1.01 7.83 -4.37
C TRP A 172 0.37 7.73 -3.72
N LEU A 173 0.44 7.86 -2.38
CA LEU A 173 1.70 7.83 -1.65
C LEU A 173 2.14 6.38 -1.42
N THR A 174 3.07 5.89 -2.22
CA THR A 174 3.59 4.52 -2.15
C THR A 174 4.95 4.41 -1.46
N LYS A 175 5.72 5.51 -1.45
CA LYS A 175 7.03 5.56 -0.79
C LYS A 175 6.90 6.33 0.53
N PHE A 176 7.18 5.65 1.62
CA PHE A 176 7.10 6.21 2.97
C PHE A 176 8.50 6.50 3.50
N CYS A 177 8.70 7.73 3.95
CA CYS A 177 9.88 8.13 4.70
C CYS A 177 9.48 8.49 6.14
N THR A 178 10.46 8.51 7.02
CA THR A 178 10.27 8.95 8.41
C THR A 178 9.94 10.45 8.40
N VAL A 179 8.89 10.83 9.13
CA VAL A 179 8.49 12.23 9.29
C VAL A 179 9.05 12.75 10.59
N GLY A 180 9.82 13.83 10.53
CA GLY A 180 10.35 14.51 11.70
C GLY A 180 9.45 15.67 12.14
N THR A 181 9.58 16.07 13.40
CA THR A 181 8.85 17.24 13.97
C THR A 181 9.29 18.57 13.36
N LEU A 182 10.47 18.64 12.75
CA LEU A 182 10.94 19.81 12.02
C LEU A 182 10.01 20.21 10.88
N ALA A 183 9.44 19.23 10.17
CA ALA A 183 8.48 19.49 9.12
C ALA A 183 7.23 20.22 9.62
N ALA A 184 6.78 19.93 10.85
CA ALA A 184 5.68 20.64 11.49
C ALA A 184 6.07 22.07 11.90
N ARG A 185 7.31 22.27 12.35
CA ARG A 185 7.81 23.62 12.73
C ARG A 185 7.89 24.54 11.53
N TYR A 186 8.37 24.05 10.38
CA TYR A 186 8.41 24.84 9.13
C TYR A 186 7.00 25.24 8.65
N GLN A 187 5.97 24.50 9.04
CA GLN A 187 4.57 24.78 8.70
C GLN A 187 3.83 25.53 9.80
N ASP A 188 4.56 26.04 10.79
CA ASP A 188 4.04 26.76 11.95
C ASP A 188 2.91 26.05 12.71
N LEU A 189 3.00 24.72 12.74
CA LEU A 189 2.03 23.89 13.43
C LEU A 189 2.45 23.65 14.90
N SER A 190 1.49 23.74 15.81
CA SER A 190 1.72 23.36 17.19
C SER A 190 2.15 21.90 17.31
N LEU A 191 3.12 21.59 18.17
CA LEU A 191 3.64 20.24 18.38
C LEU A 191 2.68 19.34 19.19
N ASN A 192 1.38 19.61 19.13
CA ASN A 192 0.38 18.78 19.78
C ASN A 192 0.23 17.45 18.98
N PRO A 193 0.49 16.28 19.61
CA PRO A 193 0.38 14.98 18.96
C PRO A 193 -0.98 14.73 18.31
N GLN A 194 -2.07 15.17 18.91
CA GLN A 194 -3.42 15.00 18.35
C GLN A 194 -3.59 15.72 17.00
N LYS A 195 -2.93 16.88 16.82
CA LYS A 195 -2.96 17.64 15.57
C LYS A 195 -1.99 17.09 14.51
N LEU A 196 -0.89 16.48 14.95
CA LEU A 196 0.18 16.01 14.08
C LEU A 196 0.07 14.55 13.69
N ALA A 197 -0.64 13.71 14.48
CA ALA A 197 -0.79 12.30 14.20
C ALA A 197 -1.78 12.04 13.05
N GLY A 198 -1.42 11.10 12.19
CA GLY A 198 -2.32 10.52 11.20
C GLY A 198 -3.14 9.37 11.79
N GLN A 199 -4.04 8.79 11.00
CA GLN A 199 -4.85 7.63 11.40
C GLN A 199 -4.01 6.38 11.75
N CYS A 200 -2.78 6.33 11.26
CA CYS A 200 -1.80 5.29 11.58
C CYS A 200 -1.05 5.51 12.91
N ALA A 201 -1.47 6.46 13.72
CA ALA A 201 -0.80 6.90 14.96
C ALA A 201 0.65 7.42 14.79
N LYS A 202 1.15 7.51 13.57
CA LYS A 202 2.45 8.14 13.24
C LYS A 202 2.23 9.56 12.74
N LEU A 203 3.29 10.40 12.74
CA LEU A 203 3.20 11.75 12.18
C LEU A 203 2.67 11.72 10.74
N LYS A 204 1.80 12.68 10.42
CA LYS A 204 1.17 12.81 9.10
C LYS A 204 2.22 12.90 8.00
N CYS A 205 2.11 12.02 7.00
CA CYS A 205 3.04 12.00 5.86
C CYS A 205 2.96 13.26 4.98
N CYS A 206 1.82 13.96 4.95
CA CYS A 206 1.68 15.24 4.25
C CYS A 206 2.63 16.32 4.81
N LEU A 207 2.94 16.32 6.11
CA LEU A 207 3.90 17.26 6.69
C LEU A 207 5.24 17.22 5.95
N ASN A 208 5.75 16.02 5.70
CA ASN A 208 7.03 15.85 5.01
C ASN A 208 6.91 16.05 3.49
N PHE A 209 5.75 15.77 2.92
CA PHE A 209 5.50 15.95 1.50
C PHE A 209 5.40 17.43 1.11
N GLU A 210 4.87 18.26 2.00
CA GLU A 210 4.61 19.68 1.77
C GLU A 210 5.74 20.59 2.25
N VAL A 211 6.70 20.08 3.05
CA VAL A 211 7.72 20.90 3.73
C VAL A 211 8.53 21.75 2.76
N ASP A 212 8.90 21.23 1.61
CA ASP A 212 9.71 21.96 0.62
C ASP A 212 8.96 23.19 0.07
N CYS A 213 7.65 23.06 -0.15
CA CYS A 213 6.80 24.17 -0.60
C CYS A 213 6.71 25.27 0.47
N TYR A 214 6.58 24.88 1.74
CA TYR A 214 6.57 25.84 2.85
C TYR A 214 7.93 26.53 3.02
N MET A 215 9.02 25.79 2.92
CA MET A 215 10.38 26.35 2.98
C MET A 215 10.65 27.31 1.82
N GLU A 216 10.16 27.02 0.63
CA GLU A 216 10.28 27.88 -0.54
C GLU A 216 9.47 29.17 -0.36
N ALA A 217 8.22 29.06 0.08
CA ALA A 217 7.37 30.21 0.34
C ALA A 217 7.91 31.11 1.45
N ALA A 218 8.51 30.53 2.49
CA ALA A 218 9.08 31.27 3.61
C ALA A 218 10.30 32.13 3.22
N LYS A 219 11.02 31.78 2.14
CA LYS A 219 12.19 32.56 1.68
C LYS A 219 11.86 34.02 1.29
N GLY A 220 10.62 34.30 0.91
CA GLY A 220 10.14 35.63 0.56
C GLY A 220 9.46 36.38 1.67
N MET A 221 9.35 35.79 2.86
CA MET A 221 8.68 36.38 4.02
C MET A 221 9.73 37.07 4.91
N PRO A 222 9.33 38.17 5.61
CA PRO A 222 10.20 38.81 6.59
C PRO A 222 10.47 37.86 7.77
N ASP A 223 11.60 38.05 8.42
CA ASP A 223 11.97 37.27 9.61
C ASP A 223 10.95 37.49 10.73
N ARG A 224 10.85 36.51 11.63
CA ARG A 224 10.00 36.60 12.82
C ARG A 224 10.51 37.77 13.69
N ASP A 225 9.59 38.41 14.35
CA ASP A 225 9.85 39.52 15.27
C ASP A 225 10.25 40.85 14.61
N ILE A 226 10.10 41.00 13.28
CA ILE A 226 10.22 42.28 12.59
C ILE A 226 8.89 43.03 12.64
N ILE A 227 8.96 44.30 13.03
CA ILE A 227 7.80 45.21 12.95
C ILE A 227 7.62 45.62 11.48
N LEU A 228 6.47 45.20 10.93
CA LEU A 228 6.12 45.55 9.55
C LEU A 228 5.26 46.81 9.54
N GLN A 229 5.73 47.86 8.84
CA GLN A 229 4.87 48.97 8.50
C GLN A 229 4.03 48.65 7.29
N THR A 230 2.73 48.66 7.46
CA THR A 230 1.78 48.47 6.37
C THR A 230 1.15 49.81 5.99
N ARG A 231 0.53 49.91 4.80
CA ARG A 231 -0.10 51.15 4.34
C ARG A 231 -1.30 51.60 5.19
N ASP A 232 -1.93 50.66 5.84
CA ASP A 232 -3.23 50.86 6.51
C ASP A 232 -3.15 50.69 8.04
N CYS A 233 -2.06 50.15 8.59
CA CYS A 233 -1.85 49.96 10.03
C CYS A 233 -0.37 50.07 10.38
N ASP A 234 -0.04 50.90 11.35
CA ASP A 234 1.27 50.97 12.02
C ASP A 234 1.41 49.85 13.05
#